data_81b622058c09f7bde954e2e728208afe
#
_entry.id   81b622058c09f7bde954e2e728208afe
#
_cell.length_a   1.000
_cell.length_b   1.000
_cell.length_c   1.000
_cell.angle_alpha   90.00
_cell.angle_beta   90.00
_cell.angle_gamma   90.00
#
_symmetry.space_group_name_H-M   'P 1'
#
loop_
_entity.id
_entity.type
_entity.pdbx_description
1 polymer ?
#
loop_
_entity_poly.entity_id
_entity_poly.type
_entity_poly.pdbx_seq_one_letter_code
_entity_poly.pdbx_strand_id
1 'polypeptide(L)'
;MKKIGFIGQGWVGKSYADDFENRGFGVIRYSMEEPYVANKNKIKDCDIVFIAVPTPTTLSGFDDSIVRSVAKLVGAGKIAVIKSTILPGTTDSVQEENPEILVMHSPEFLDEVSAAHDAAHPKRNIIGIPKESEKY
;
A
#
# COMPACT_ATOMS: atom_id res chain seq x y z
N MET A 1 -13.64 6.82 -13.16
CA MET A 1 -12.27 7.04 -12.66
C MET A 1 -11.99 6.02 -11.55
N LYS A 2 -10.78 5.49 -11.49
CA LYS A 2 -10.38 4.54 -10.43
C LYS A 2 -10.33 5.24 -9.07
N LYS A 3 -10.89 4.58 -8.05
CA LYS A 3 -10.82 5.02 -6.67
C LYS A 3 -9.56 4.45 -6.00
N ILE A 4 -8.76 5.30 -5.42
CA ILE A 4 -7.47 4.94 -4.83
C ILE A 4 -7.59 4.93 -3.30
N GLY A 5 -7.09 3.89 -2.66
CA GLY A 5 -6.97 3.79 -1.21
C GLY A 5 -5.52 3.88 -0.75
N PHE A 6 -5.29 4.52 0.38
CA PHE A 6 -4.00 4.50 1.07
C PHE A 6 -4.18 4.04 2.51
N ILE A 7 -3.49 2.97 2.88
CA ILE A 7 -3.41 2.49 4.26
C ILE A 7 -2.03 2.86 4.81
N GLY A 8 -2.03 3.62 5.90
CA GLY A 8 -0.85 4.26 6.47
C GLY A 8 -0.68 5.68 5.96
N GLN A 9 -0.51 6.63 6.88
CA GLN A 9 -0.37 8.06 6.59
C GLN A 9 0.89 8.66 7.21
N GLY A 10 1.95 7.85 7.27
CA GLY A 10 3.31 8.32 7.51
C GLY A 10 3.83 9.11 6.30
N TRP A 11 5.11 9.47 6.31
CA TRP A 11 5.68 10.30 5.25
C TRP A 11 5.56 9.68 3.84
N VAL A 12 5.66 8.35 3.70
CA VAL A 12 5.47 7.66 2.42
C VAL A 12 4.00 7.70 1.98
N GLY A 13 3.09 7.18 2.78
CA GLY A 13 1.67 7.08 2.44
C GLY A 13 1.04 8.46 2.20
N LYS A 14 1.38 9.44 3.03
CA LYS A 14 0.91 10.81 2.87
C LYS A 14 1.41 11.44 1.58
N SER A 15 2.70 11.32 1.26
CA SER A 15 3.30 11.94 0.08
C SER A 15 2.68 11.42 -1.22
N TYR A 16 2.47 10.12 -1.32
CA TYR A 16 1.79 9.55 -2.49
C TYR A 16 0.30 9.87 -2.54
N ALA A 17 -0.39 9.85 -1.39
CA ALA A 17 -1.80 10.21 -1.36
C ALA A 17 -2.03 11.66 -1.82
N ASP A 18 -1.17 12.59 -1.36
CA ASP A 18 -1.20 13.99 -1.78
C ASP A 18 -0.96 14.13 -3.30
N ASP A 19 0.02 13.38 -3.87
CA ASP A 19 0.29 13.40 -5.31
C ASP A 19 -0.92 12.88 -6.12
N PHE A 20 -1.53 11.77 -5.71
CA PHE A 20 -2.72 11.26 -6.39
C PHE A 20 -3.89 12.25 -6.34
N GLU A 21 -4.13 12.90 -5.21
CA GLU A 21 -5.15 13.96 -5.09
C GLU A 21 -4.84 15.16 -5.99
N ASN A 22 -3.58 15.62 -6.02
CA ASN A 22 -3.14 16.71 -6.88
C ASN A 22 -3.33 16.40 -8.38
N ARG A 23 -3.26 15.13 -8.76
CA ARG A 23 -3.55 14.64 -10.12
C ARG A 23 -5.04 14.41 -10.38
N GLY A 24 -5.92 14.70 -9.42
CA GLY A 24 -7.37 14.64 -9.57
C GLY A 24 -8.01 13.28 -9.30
N PHE A 25 -7.28 12.32 -8.70
CA PHE A 25 -7.87 11.04 -8.30
C PHE A 25 -8.69 11.16 -7.02
N GLY A 26 -9.77 10.41 -6.92
CA GLY A 26 -10.49 10.23 -5.65
C GLY A 26 -9.69 9.33 -4.71
N VAL A 27 -9.24 9.87 -3.58
CA VAL A 27 -8.39 9.16 -2.62
C VAL A 27 -9.13 8.93 -1.30
N ILE A 28 -9.09 7.71 -0.80
CA ILE A 28 -9.51 7.32 0.55
C ILE A 28 -8.26 7.04 1.38
N ARG A 29 -8.08 7.77 2.47
CA ARG A 29 -6.94 7.59 3.39
C ARG A 29 -7.43 6.88 4.65
N TYR A 30 -6.70 5.88 5.10
CA TYR A 30 -6.93 5.17 6.34
C TYR A 30 -5.63 5.05 7.15
N SER A 31 -5.70 5.32 8.43
CA SER A 31 -4.66 5.03 9.42
C SER A 31 -5.33 4.79 10.78
N MET A 32 -4.54 4.40 11.79
CA MET A 32 -5.03 4.22 13.14
C MET A 32 -5.32 5.54 13.87
N GLU A 33 -4.98 6.68 13.27
CA GLU A 33 -5.12 8.01 13.86
C GLU A 33 -6.25 8.80 13.20
N GLU A 34 -6.85 9.73 13.98
CA GLU A 34 -7.81 10.69 13.45
C GLU A 34 -7.15 11.67 12.44
N PRO A 35 -7.88 12.12 11.41
CA PRO A 35 -9.29 11.82 11.13
C PRO A 35 -9.50 10.54 10.29
N TYR A 36 -8.45 9.81 9.98
CA TYR A 36 -8.44 8.74 8.98
C TYR A 36 -8.97 7.39 9.48
N VAL A 37 -9.01 7.18 10.81
CA VAL A 37 -9.45 5.91 11.41
C VAL A 37 -10.89 5.55 11.02
N ALA A 38 -11.75 6.56 10.84
CA ALA A 38 -13.15 6.38 10.44
C ALA A 38 -13.32 5.81 9.01
N ASN A 39 -12.26 5.82 8.20
CA ASN A 39 -12.32 5.38 6.80
C ASN A 39 -12.03 3.89 6.59
N LYS A 40 -11.78 3.13 7.66
CA LYS A 40 -11.43 1.70 7.57
C LYS A 40 -12.35 0.92 6.63
N ASN A 41 -13.65 1.05 6.80
CA ASN A 41 -14.64 0.30 6.04
C ASN A 41 -14.80 0.78 4.59
N LYS A 42 -14.24 1.94 4.23
CA LYS A 42 -14.28 2.48 2.87
C LYS A 42 -13.17 1.94 1.97
N ILE A 43 -12.13 1.34 2.56
CA ILE A 43 -10.98 0.78 1.84
C ILE A 43 -11.40 -0.33 0.87
N LYS A 44 -12.36 -1.17 1.27
CA LYS A 44 -12.88 -2.26 0.42
C LYS A 44 -13.49 -1.79 -0.90
N ASP A 45 -13.91 -0.52 -0.99
CA ASP A 45 -14.55 0.05 -2.16
C ASP A 45 -13.54 0.68 -3.14
N CYS A 46 -12.24 0.72 -2.77
CA CYS A 46 -11.18 1.23 -3.60
C CYS A 46 -10.74 0.20 -4.65
N ASP A 47 -10.43 0.66 -5.86
CA ASP A 47 -9.99 -0.22 -6.95
C ASP A 47 -8.54 -0.65 -6.79
N ILE A 48 -7.70 0.27 -6.29
CA ILE A 48 -6.28 0.04 -5.99
C ILE A 48 -6.01 0.58 -4.59
N VAL A 49 -5.40 -0.23 -3.73
CA VAL A 49 -5.06 0.14 -2.36
C VAL A 49 -3.56 0.04 -2.16
N PHE A 50 -2.93 1.15 -1.84
CA PHE A 50 -1.52 1.22 -1.46
C PHE A 50 -1.37 1.01 0.05
N ILE A 51 -0.47 0.11 0.45
CA ILE A 51 -0.20 -0.23 1.84
C ILE A 51 1.18 0.30 2.21
N ALA A 52 1.23 1.32 3.05
CA ALA A 52 2.45 2.00 3.52
C ALA A 52 2.45 2.07 5.05
N VAL A 53 2.50 0.91 5.69
CA VAL A 53 2.46 0.72 7.14
C VAL A 53 3.84 0.33 7.68
N PRO A 54 4.11 0.53 8.99
CA PRO A 54 5.37 0.10 9.60
C PRO A 54 5.60 -1.41 9.51
N THR A 55 6.85 -1.78 9.25
CA THR A 55 7.35 -3.17 9.28
C THR A 55 8.62 -3.23 10.12
N PRO A 56 8.50 -3.13 11.46
CA PRO A 56 9.65 -3.00 12.33
C PRO A 56 10.43 -4.31 12.45
N THR A 57 11.72 -4.19 12.72
CA THR A 57 12.53 -5.31 13.23
C THR A 57 12.46 -5.30 14.76
N THR A 58 12.00 -6.39 15.33
CA THR A 58 11.87 -6.60 16.78
C THR A 58 12.91 -7.60 17.29
N LEU A 59 12.94 -7.84 18.59
CA LEU A 59 13.76 -8.90 19.18
C LEU A 59 13.37 -10.31 18.68
N SER A 60 12.13 -10.47 18.22
CA SER A 60 11.63 -11.71 17.63
C SER A 60 11.86 -11.81 16.11
N GLY A 61 12.46 -10.82 15.49
CA GLY A 61 12.75 -10.73 14.06
C GLY A 61 11.95 -9.65 13.35
N PHE A 62 11.93 -9.74 12.02
CA PHE A 62 11.17 -8.82 11.16
C PHE A 62 9.66 -9.04 11.31
N ASP A 63 8.92 -7.97 11.51
CA ASP A 63 7.47 -8.02 11.76
C ASP A 63 6.68 -7.40 10.61
N ASP A 64 6.02 -8.23 9.82
CA ASP A 64 5.12 -7.85 8.72
C ASP A 64 3.63 -8.05 9.09
N SER A 65 3.32 -8.26 10.36
CA SER A 65 1.95 -8.57 10.83
C SER A 65 0.92 -7.49 10.48
N ILE A 66 1.32 -6.20 10.51
CA ILE A 66 0.43 -5.10 10.14
C ILE A 66 0.09 -5.17 8.65
N VAL A 67 1.07 -5.41 7.77
CA VAL A 67 0.84 -5.59 6.33
C VAL A 67 -0.20 -6.68 6.09
N ARG A 68 -0.03 -7.86 6.71
CA ARG A 68 -0.95 -8.99 6.57
C ARG A 68 -2.36 -8.66 7.07
N SER A 69 -2.46 -7.97 8.20
CA SER A 69 -3.76 -7.61 8.76
C SER A 69 -4.53 -6.63 7.90
N VAL A 70 -3.85 -5.61 7.34
CA VAL A 70 -4.52 -4.58 6.53
C VAL A 70 -4.77 -5.02 5.08
N ALA A 71 -4.03 -5.98 4.56
CA ALA A 71 -4.31 -6.58 3.24
C ALA A 71 -5.74 -7.15 3.19
N LYS A 72 -6.25 -7.67 4.30
CA LYS A 72 -7.61 -8.19 4.44
C LYS A 72 -8.71 -7.13 4.33
N LEU A 73 -8.36 -5.85 4.37
CA LEU A 73 -9.32 -4.74 4.18
C LEU A 73 -9.61 -4.46 2.70
N VAL A 74 -8.79 -4.99 1.81
CA VAL A 74 -8.93 -4.80 0.35
C VAL A 74 -10.10 -5.66 -0.15
N GLY A 75 -10.98 -5.06 -0.94
CA GLY A 75 -12.16 -5.76 -1.46
C GLY A 75 -11.83 -6.81 -2.51
N ALA A 76 -12.64 -7.86 -2.59
CA ALA A 76 -12.47 -8.92 -3.58
C ALA A 76 -12.42 -8.37 -5.02
N GLY A 77 -11.52 -8.91 -5.84
CA GLY A 77 -11.27 -8.46 -7.21
C GLY A 77 -10.50 -7.15 -7.33
N LYS A 78 -10.03 -6.59 -6.20
CA LYS A 78 -9.25 -5.35 -6.17
C LYS A 78 -7.76 -5.61 -6.05
N ILE A 79 -6.97 -4.55 -6.15
CA ILE A 79 -5.50 -4.63 -6.16
C ILE A 79 -4.95 -4.03 -4.86
N ALA A 80 -4.09 -4.79 -4.18
CA ALA A 80 -3.26 -4.33 -3.07
C ALA A 80 -1.82 -4.13 -3.55
N VAL A 81 -1.27 -2.94 -3.36
CA VAL A 81 0.12 -2.61 -3.68
C VAL A 81 0.87 -2.33 -2.39
N ILE A 82 1.73 -3.24 -1.98
CA ILE A 82 2.55 -3.09 -0.78
C ILE A 82 3.71 -2.15 -1.10
N LYS A 83 3.76 -1.02 -0.41
CA LYS A 83 4.87 -0.06 -0.46
C LYS A 83 5.81 -0.20 0.74
N SER A 84 5.36 -0.83 1.81
CA SER A 84 6.19 -1.12 2.98
C SER A 84 7.38 -1.99 2.60
N THR A 85 8.51 -1.80 3.30
CA THR A 85 9.67 -2.69 3.18
C THR A 85 9.30 -4.08 3.69
N ILE A 86 9.50 -5.09 2.88
CA ILE A 86 9.19 -6.49 3.20
C ILE A 86 10.34 -7.41 2.76
N LEU A 87 10.41 -8.58 3.38
CA LEU A 87 11.38 -9.60 3.01
C LEU A 87 11.01 -10.28 1.69
N PRO A 88 11.99 -10.80 0.93
CA PRO A 88 11.73 -11.64 -0.23
C PRO A 88 10.78 -12.80 0.11
N GLY A 89 9.79 -13.06 -0.75
CA GLY A 89 8.78 -14.09 -0.55
C GLY A 89 7.53 -13.61 0.19
N THR A 90 7.54 -12.44 0.84
CA THR A 90 6.37 -11.92 1.56
C THR A 90 5.20 -11.65 0.63
N THR A 91 5.44 -11.08 -0.56
CA THR A 91 4.36 -10.79 -1.52
C THR A 91 3.62 -12.06 -1.93
N ASP A 92 4.35 -13.14 -2.24
CA ASP A 92 3.76 -14.44 -2.59
C ASP A 92 2.95 -15.01 -1.43
N SER A 93 3.50 -14.96 -0.21
CA SER A 93 2.81 -15.44 0.99
C SER A 93 1.53 -14.65 1.29
N VAL A 94 1.56 -13.32 1.17
CA VAL A 94 0.36 -12.48 1.35
C VAL A 94 -0.68 -12.76 0.26
N GLN A 95 -0.25 -13.03 -0.98
CA GLN A 95 -1.14 -13.42 -2.07
C GLN A 95 -1.83 -14.76 -1.78
N GLU A 96 -1.09 -15.76 -1.29
CA GLU A 96 -1.66 -17.07 -0.91
C GLU A 96 -2.70 -16.96 0.21
N GLU A 97 -2.47 -16.06 1.17
CA GLU A 97 -3.42 -15.78 2.27
C GLU A 97 -4.67 -15.03 1.81
N ASN A 98 -4.62 -14.33 0.67
CA ASN A 98 -5.70 -13.48 0.16
C ASN A 98 -5.97 -13.76 -1.33
N PRO A 99 -6.45 -14.96 -1.68
CA PRO A 99 -6.60 -15.37 -3.09
C PRO A 99 -7.66 -14.59 -3.86
N GLU A 100 -8.53 -13.86 -3.17
CA GLU A 100 -9.60 -13.07 -3.76
C GLU A 100 -9.16 -11.67 -4.24
N ILE A 101 -7.94 -11.24 -3.91
CA ILE A 101 -7.37 -9.96 -4.35
C ILE A 101 -6.09 -10.20 -5.15
N LEU A 102 -5.59 -9.14 -5.79
CA LEU A 102 -4.29 -9.16 -6.47
C LEU A 102 -3.27 -8.41 -5.60
N VAL A 103 -2.22 -9.09 -5.19
CA VAL A 103 -1.16 -8.51 -4.35
C VAL A 103 0.05 -8.21 -5.20
N MET A 104 0.58 -7.00 -5.07
CA MET A 104 1.79 -6.54 -5.75
C MET A 104 2.71 -5.87 -4.75
N HIS A 105 3.99 -5.77 -5.06
CA HIS A 105 4.97 -5.02 -4.26
C HIS A 105 5.59 -3.92 -5.12
N SER A 106 5.52 -2.69 -4.63
CA SER A 106 6.20 -1.54 -5.23
C SER A 106 7.16 -0.95 -4.20
N PRO A 107 8.43 -1.37 -4.19
CA PRO A 107 9.40 -0.90 -3.20
C PRO A 107 9.59 0.60 -3.27
N GLU A 108 9.91 1.18 -2.12
CA GLU A 108 10.00 2.62 -1.92
C GLU A 108 11.43 3.12 -2.06
N PHE A 109 11.59 4.25 -2.76
CA PHE A 109 12.88 4.89 -2.99
C PHE A 109 12.87 6.38 -2.62
N LEU A 110 11.84 6.85 -1.88
CA LEU A 110 11.76 8.24 -1.46
C LEU A 110 12.85 8.56 -0.43
N ASP A 111 13.41 9.77 -0.53
CA ASP A 111 14.15 10.38 0.58
C ASP A 111 13.15 11.09 1.51
N GLU A 112 13.27 10.90 2.81
CA GLU A 112 12.33 11.48 3.78
C GLU A 112 12.27 13.01 3.68
N VAL A 113 13.41 13.66 3.41
CA VAL A 113 13.52 15.12 3.31
C VAL A 113 12.81 15.66 2.08
N SER A 114 12.82 14.93 0.95
CA SER A 114 12.23 15.33 -0.33
C SER A 114 11.02 14.48 -0.75
N ALA A 115 10.41 13.76 0.18
CA ALA A 115 9.39 12.75 -0.07
C ALA A 115 8.25 13.21 -1.00
N ALA A 116 7.71 14.40 -0.78
CA ALA A 116 6.62 14.94 -1.61
C ALA A 116 7.07 15.19 -3.06
N HIS A 117 8.26 15.73 -3.26
CA HIS A 117 8.83 15.93 -4.59
C HIS A 117 9.11 14.62 -5.29
N ASP A 118 9.73 13.65 -4.59
CA ASP A 118 10.12 12.36 -5.16
C ASP A 118 8.87 11.51 -5.50
N ALA A 119 7.79 11.61 -4.72
CA ALA A 119 6.52 10.96 -5.01
C ALA A 119 5.90 11.49 -6.32
N ALA A 120 5.96 12.80 -6.52
CA ALA A 120 5.43 13.45 -7.74
C ALA A 120 6.35 13.28 -8.96
N HIS A 121 7.65 13.06 -8.75
CA HIS A 121 8.67 12.96 -9.82
C HIS A 121 9.56 11.72 -9.65
N PRO A 122 8.99 10.51 -9.67
CA PRO A 122 9.77 9.30 -9.45
C PRO A 122 10.75 9.07 -10.59
N LYS A 123 12.01 8.79 -10.26
CA LYS A 123 13.03 8.43 -11.26
C LYS A 123 12.77 7.05 -11.86
N ARG A 124 12.09 6.18 -11.11
CA ARG A 124 11.68 4.83 -11.51
C ARG A 124 10.50 4.37 -10.66
N ASN A 125 9.67 3.52 -11.25
CA ASN A 125 8.68 2.73 -10.54
C ASN A 125 8.95 1.26 -10.83
N ILE A 126 9.10 0.46 -9.78
CA ILE A 126 9.30 -0.98 -9.88
C ILE A 126 8.09 -1.65 -9.23
N ILE A 127 7.49 -2.60 -9.94
CA ILE A 127 6.37 -3.37 -9.43
C ILE A 127 6.70 -4.85 -9.58
N GLY A 128 6.82 -5.53 -8.44
CA GLY A 128 6.91 -6.99 -8.38
C GLY A 128 5.53 -7.61 -8.33
N ILE A 129 5.30 -8.62 -9.15
CA ILE A 129 4.01 -9.32 -9.22
C ILE A 129 4.21 -10.82 -8.98
N PRO A 130 3.37 -11.47 -8.16
CA PRO A 130 3.28 -12.92 -8.09
C PRO A 130 2.78 -13.51 -9.42
N LYS A 131 3.03 -14.79 -9.66
CA LYS A 131 2.57 -15.48 -10.88
C LYS A 131 1.07 -15.37 -11.09
N GLU A 132 0.30 -15.42 -10.02
CA GLU A 132 -1.15 -15.30 -10.05
C GLU A 132 -1.63 -13.95 -10.58
N SER A 133 -0.78 -12.92 -10.50
CA SER A 133 -1.07 -11.55 -10.94
C SER A 133 -0.58 -11.25 -12.37
N GLU A 134 0.17 -12.13 -13.02
CA GLU A 134 0.76 -11.89 -14.36
C GLU A 134 -0.29 -11.60 -15.45
N LYS A 135 -1.53 -12.04 -15.25
CA LYS A 135 -2.63 -11.86 -16.20
C LYS A 135 -3.36 -10.51 -16.08
N TYR A 136 -2.98 -9.66 -15.16
CA TYR A 136 -3.55 -8.33 -14.91
C TYR A 136 -2.53 -7.23 -15.09
#